data_eb5b9d39a1b6511a5595ea08cf2c59e4
#
_entry.id   eb5b9d39a1b6511a5595ea08cf2c59e4
#
_cell.length_a   1.000
_cell.length_b   1.000
_cell.length_c   1.000
_cell.angle_alpha   90.00
_cell.angle_beta   90.00
_cell.angle_gamma   90.00
#
_symmetry.space_group_name_H-M   'P 1'
#
loop_
_entity.id
_entity.type
_entity.pdbx_description
1 polymer ?
#
loop_
_entity_poly.entity_id
_entity_poly.type
_entity_poly.pdbx_seq_one_letter_code
_entity_poly.pdbx_strand_id
1 'polypeptide(L)'
;MKPVLIHTHFHKRKTGVTRSIENVLPFFTDDFETYVYGSNIDGNKITTSKLKSLLFSDRKTVVHCHRNNEIIRMLCYRFLGGKFTLIATRHAETIPSGLTKFLLNKADKVITLIKSMSNNLGIENTIVGHGVRVGEFVPNSEKKLEKISQENIILNAGRVRKEKGQLVLLEATKILKEHENWALVIVGQVDKPPFLEELKAIAKKYEIESQVYFINETRAIISYYQVAKIVIAPSFSEGFSLVTAEAMSCECSVIATKSVGVHSELITHDKNGYLFEAGNVLELETLLSKSIKNEIPLVGKEAREEIIKNWSAKKEAENLIKVYKS
;
A
#
# COMPACT_ATOMS: atom_id res chain seq x y z
N MET A 1 33.10 0.91 -11.31
CA MET A 1 32.20 0.04 -10.54
C MET A 1 30.91 0.80 -10.22
N LYS A 2 29.74 0.16 -10.34
CA LYS A 2 28.48 0.76 -9.90
C LYS A 2 28.51 1.03 -8.39
N PRO A 3 27.88 2.11 -7.89
CA PRO A 3 27.69 2.29 -6.47
C PRO A 3 26.81 1.17 -5.89
N VAL A 4 26.93 0.94 -4.59
CA VAL A 4 26.15 -0.09 -3.89
C VAL A 4 24.89 0.53 -3.30
N LEU A 5 23.75 -0.15 -3.44
CA LEU A 5 22.48 0.19 -2.79
C LEU A 5 22.07 -0.98 -1.90
N ILE A 6 21.80 -0.72 -0.63
CA ILE A 6 21.36 -1.72 0.34
C ILE A 6 20.03 -1.28 0.95
N HIS A 7 18.96 -2.03 0.71
CA HIS A 7 17.71 -1.87 1.45
C HIS A 7 17.74 -2.75 2.70
N THR A 8 17.37 -2.20 3.85
CA THR A 8 17.28 -2.94 5.11
C THR A 8 15.83 -3.35 5.41
N HIS A 9 15.64 -4.53 6.04
CA HIS A 9 14.32 -4.99 6.43
C HIS A 9 14.38 -5.92 7.65
N PHE A 10 14.09 -5.37 8.85
CA PHE A 10 14.17 -6.12 10.12
C PHE A 10 12.78 -6.44 10.70
N HIS A 11 11.87 -6.91 9.85
CA HIS A 11 10.53 -7.28 10.29
C HIS A 11 10.30 -8.79 10.18
N LYS A 12 9.56 -9.35 11.16
CA LYS A 12 9.31 -10.80 11.26
C LYS A 12 8.31 -11.35 10.23
N ARG A 13 7.61 -10.49 9.49
CA ARG A 13 6.62 -10.87 8.47
C ARG A 13 6.66 -9.91 7.27
N LYS A 14 6.14 -10.34 6.13
CA LYS A 14 5.91 -9.47 4.98
C LYS A 14 4.81 -8.45 5.29
N THR A 15 4.99 -7.22 4.88
CA THR A 15 4.07 -6.10 5.11
C THR A 15 3.97 -5.25 3.83
N GLY A 16 3.13 -4.22 3.81
CA GLY A 16 3.12 -3.24 2.71
C GLY A 16 4.49 -2.62 2.44
N VAL A 17 5.27 -2.33 3.52
CA VAL A 17 6.66 -1.84 3.39
C VAL A 17 7.56 -2.86 2.70
N THR A 18 7.43 -4.15 3.02
CA THR A 18 8.19 -5.20 2.34
C THR A 18 7.88 -5.22 0.85
N ARG A 19 6.59 -5.18 0.53
CA ARG A 19 6.10 -5.20 -0.86
C ARG A 19 6.57 -3.98 -1.63
N SER A 20 6.55 -2.77 -1.04
CA SER A 20 7.04 -1.57 -1.71
C SER A 20 8.53 -1.66 -2.05
N ILE A 21 9.36 -2.20 -1.15
CA ILE A 21 10.78 -2.44 -1.45
C ILE A 21 10.92 -3.44 -2.59
N GLU A 22 10.26 -4.60 -2.49
CA GLU A 22 10.32 -5.67 -3.51
C GLU A 22 9.86 -5.16 -4.89
N ASN A 23 8.91 -4.22 -4.94
CA ASN A 23 8.40 -3.65 -6.19
C ASN A 23 9.46 -2.86 -6.96
N VAL A 24 10.34 -2.16 -6.27
CA VAL A 24 11.32 -1.25 -6.91
C VAL A 24 12.68 -1.88 -7.17
N LEU A 25 13.05 -2.97 -6.46
CA LEU A 25 14.36 -3.60 -6.59
C LEU A 25 14.79 -3.89 -8.04
N PRO A 26 13.94 -4.42 -8.94
CA PRO A 26 14.32 -4.73 -10.32
C PRO A 26 14.78 -3.52 -11.13
N PHE A 27 14.32 -2.32 -10.76
CA PHE A 27 14.56 -1.08 -11.52
C PHE A 27 15.86 -0.36 -11.12
N PHE A 28 16.60 -0.87 -10.14
CA PHE A 28 17.87 -0.26 -9.71
C PHE A 28 19.11 -0.88 -10.37
N THR A 29 18.96 -1.99 -11.07
CA THR A 29 20.08 -2.80 -11.56
C THR A 29 20.99 -2.09 -12.57
N ASP A 30 20.47 -1.11 -13.30
CA ASP A 30 21.26 -0.32 -14.24
C ASP A 30 22.16 0.72 -13.54
N ASP A 31 21.71 1.24 -12.42
CA ASP A 31 22.37 2.31 -11.66
C ASP A 31 23.20 1.82 -10.50
N PHE A 32 22.80 0.70 -9.86
CA PHE A 32 23.38 0.22 -8.61
C PHE A 32 23.65 -1.29 -8.63
N GLU A 33 24.64 -1.71 -7.85
CA GLU A 33 24.76 -3.09 -7.36
C GLU A 33 23.84 -3.20 -6.13
N THR A 34 22.66 -3.82 -6.32
CA THR A 34 21.56 -3.75 -5.35
C THR A 34 21.50 -4.98 -4.46
N TYR A 35 21.36 -4.75 -3.15
CA TYR A 35 21.27 -5.77 -2.11
C TYR A 35 20.11 -5.53 -1.15
N VAL A 36 19.68 -6.60 -0.48
CA VAL A 36 18.78 -6.53 0.67
C VAL A 36 19.45 -7.12 1.91
N TYR A 37 19.29 -6.48 3.05
CA TYR A 37 19.83 -6.94 4.32
C TYR A 37 18.73 -7.06 5.36
N GLY A 38 18.53 -8.29 5.85
CA GLY A 38 17.51 -8.60 6.86
C GLY A 38 16.73 -9.88 6.55
N SER A 39 15.50 -9.96 7.05
CA SER A 39 14.65 -11.14 6.97
C SER A 39 13.31 -10.86 6.25
N ASN A 40 12.68 -11.93 5.76
CA ASN A 40 11.33 -11.89 5.13
C ASN A 40 11.17 -10.86 3.99
N ILE A 41 12.22 -10.67 3.21
CA ILE A 41 12.23 -9.85 2.01
C ILE A 41 12.89 -10.63 0.89
N ASP A 42 12.36 -10.54 -0.33
CA ASP A 42 12.94 -11.15 -1.52
C ASP A 42 13.97 -10.19 -2.16
N GLY A 43 14.98 -10.75 -2.84
CA GLY A 43 16.04 -9.98 -3.47
C GLY A 43 17.42 -10.60 -3.24
N ASN A 44 18.46 -9.90 -3.67
CA ASN A 44 19.86 -10.32 -3.50
C ASN A 44 20.31 -10.11 -2.04
N LYS A 45 20.13 -11.15 -1.22
CA LYS A 45 20.40 -11.09 0.22
C LYS A 45 21.89 -11.14 0.53
N ILE A 46 22.32 -10.31 1.49
CA ILE A 46 23.70 -10.32 2.01
C ILE A 46 23.76 -10.69 3.48
N THR A 47 24.88 -11.30 3.86
CA THR A 47 25.21 -11.61 5.25
C THR A 47 25.69 -10.37 6.01
N THR A 48 25.73 -10.44 7.34
CA THR A 48 26.29 -9.37 8.17
C THR A 48 27.78 -9.12 7.87
N SER A 49 28.54 -10.16 7.54
CA SER A 49 29.96 -10.04 7.13
C SER A 49 30.09 -9.23 5.84
N LYS A 50 29.30 -9.57 4.81
CA LYS A 50 29.28 -8.83 3.53
C LYS A 50 28.81 -7.39 3.73
N LEU A 51 27.76 -7.16 4.53
CA LEU A 51 27.32 -5.81 4.88
C LEU A 51 28.47 -5.00 5.46
N LYS A 52 29.15 -5.51 6.51
CA LYS A 52 30.32 -4.83 7.12
C LYS A 52 31.40 -4.53 6.10
N SER A 53 31.77 -5.52 5.26
CA SER A 53 32.80 -5.30 4.23
C SER A 53 32.44 -4.17 3.27
N LEU A 54 31.17 -3.95 2.96
CA LEU A 54 30.70 -2.84 2.11
C LEU A 54 30.69 -1.50 2.87
N LEU A 55 30.19 -1.48 4.11
CA LEU A 55 30.08 -0.26 4.91
C LEU A 55 31.41 0.34 5.32
N PHE A 56 32.47 -0.50 5.48
CA PHE A 56 33.82 -0.08 5.88
C PHE A 56 34.80 -0.02 4.71
N SER A 57 34.31 -0.14 3.48
CA SER A 57 35.13 0.04 2.26
C SER A 57 35.02 1.49 1.74
N ASP A 58 35.88 1.84 0.78
CA ASP A 58 35.81 3.12 0.09
C ASP A 58 34.83 3.12 -1.09
N ARG A 59 34.02 2.05 -1.26
CA ARG A 59 32.96 2.00 -2.27
C ARG A 59 31.83 2.95 -1.90
N LYS A 60 31.38 3.76 -2.88
CA LYS A 60 30.17 4.56 -2.69
C LYS A 60 29.00 3.64 -2.37
N THR A 61 28.52 3.68 -1.13
CA THR A 61 27.45 2.82 -0.60
C THR A 61 26.31 3.68 -0.09
N VAL A 62 25.10 3.37 -0.51
CA VAL A 62 23.83 3.96 -0.03
C VAL A 62 23.10 2.88 0.77
N VAL A 63 22.67 3.22 1.97
CA VAL A 63 21.83 2.33 2.81
C VAL A 63 20.48 2.99 3.02
N HIS A 64 19.43 2.32 2.60
CA HIS A 64 18.06 2.79 2.72
C HIS A 64 17.32 2.02 3.82
N CYS A 65 16.96 2.72 4.90
CA CYS A 65 16.29 2.20 6.07
C CYS A 65 14.80 2.59 6.07
N HIS A 66 13.95 1.68 6.58
CA HIS A 66 12.50 1.84 6.58
C HIS A 66 11.90 1.84 8.00
N ARG A 67 12.72 1.62 9.05
CA ARG A 67 12.28 1.51 10.45
C ARG A 67 13.33 2.03 11.42
N ASN A 68 12.90 2.46 12.60
CA ASN A 68 13.79 3.00 13.63
C ASN A 68 14.92 2.03 14.03
N ASN A 69 14.62 0.73 14.20
CA ASN A 69 15.63 -0.27 14.58
C ASN A 69 16.69 -0.49 13.48
N GLU A 70 16.34 -0.27 12.23
CA GLU A 70 17.25 -0.31 11.10
C GLU A 70 18.18 0.91 11.13
N ILE A 71 17.61 2.11 11.31
CA ILE A 71 18.37 3.36 11.43
C ILE A 71 19.36 3.27 12.61
N ILE A 72 18.90 2.85 13.79
CA ILE A 72 19.77 2.69 14.98
C ILE A 72 20.96 1.81 14.65
N ARG A 73 20.74 0.66 14.02
CA ARG A 73 21.82 -0.27 13.67
C ARG A 73 22.81 0.36 12.70
N MET A 74 22.34 1.10 11.71
CA MET A 74 23.22 1.78 10.75
C MET A 74 24.01 2.91 11.42
N LEU A 75 23.39 3.67 12.31
CA LEU A 75 24.08 4.70 13.09
C LEU A 75 25.19 4.11 13.98
N CYS A 76 24.99 2.92 14.57
CA CYS A 76 26.06 2.22 15.28
C CYS A 76 27.25 1.88 14.35
N TYR A 77 26.99 1.40 13.13
CA TYR A 77 28.08 1.15 12.18
C TYR A 77 28.77 2.46 11.74
N ARG A 78 28.04 3.55 11.57
CA ARG A 78 28.62 4.87 11.25
C ARG A 78 29.51 5.37 12.39
N PHE A 79 29.06 5.24 13.65
CA PHE A 79 29.86 5.58 14.83
C PHE A 79 31.19 4.79 14.91
N LEU A 80 31.19 3.54 14.44
CA LEU A 80 32.39 2.68 14.36
C LEU A 80 33.27 2.97 13.13
N GLY A 81 33.00 4.03 12.36
CA GLY A 81 33.80 4.43 11.21
C GLY A 81 33.30 3.95 9.85
N GLY A 82 32.05 3.42 9.76
CA GLY A 82 31.42 3.05 8.49
C GLY A 82 31.15 4.26 7.59
N LYS A 83 31.49 4.13 6.31
CA LYS A 83 31.40 5.18 5.27
C LYS A 83 30.25 4.87 4.32
N PHE A 84 29.09 5.48 4.49
CA PHE A 84 27.91 5.30 3.62
C PHE A 84 26.92 6.45 3.77
N THR A 85 26.12 6.66 2.74
CA THR A 85 24.97 7.56 2.78
C THR A 85 23.79 6.83 3.40
N LEU A 86 23.22 7.36 4.48
CA LEU A 86 22.06 6.80 5.17
C LEU A 86 20.78 7.53 4.73
N ILE A 87 19.86 6.81 4.14
CA ILE A 87 18.55 7.31 3.74
C ILE A 87 17.48 6.62 4.58
N ALA A 88 16.49 7.36 5.03
CA ALA A 88 15.40 6.84 5.84
C ALA A 88 14.05 7.22 5.25
N THR A 89 13.17 6.22 4.98
CA THR A 89 11.78 6.46 4.62
C THR A 89 10.86 6.32 5.83
N ARG A 90 10.03 7.33 6.03
CA ARG A 90 8.94 7.27 7.00
C ARG A 90 7.67 6.75 6.34
N HIS A 91 7.12 5.66 6.89
CA HIS A 91 5.93 4.97 6.35
C HIS A 91 4.63 5.24 7.13
N ALA A 92 4.68 5.98 8.24
CA ALA A 92 3.50 6.24 9.07
C ALA A 92 3.08 7.71 8.99
N GLU A 93 1.79 7.95 8.81
CA GLU A 93 1.21 9.30 8.73
C GLU A 93 1.12 10.00 10.11
N THR A 94 1.17 9.21 11.20
CA THR A 94 1.12 9.75 12.56
C THR A 94 2.28 10.70 12.85
N ILE A 95 2.08 11.65 13.76
CA ILE A 95 3.15 12.53 14.28
C ILE A 95 4.29 11.66 14.83
N PRO A 96 5.55 11.89 14.42
CA PRO A 96 6.67 11.10 14.89
C PRO A 96 6.95 11.33 16.37
N SER A 97 7.27 10.24 17.11
CA SER A 97 7.79 10.36 18.47
C SER A 97 9.15 11.12 18.47
N GLY A 98 9.52 11.68 19.63
CA GLY A 98 10.82 12.35 19.78
C GLY A 98 12.01 11.49 19.34
N LEU A 99 11.99 10.18 19.69
CA LEU A 99 13.02 9.23 19.24
C LEU A 99 13.03 9.10 17.70
N THR A 100 11.87 8.93 17.08
CA THR A 100 11.77 8.82 15.63
C THR A 100 12.30 10.08 14.95
N LYS A 101 11.91 11.25 15.44
CA LYS A 101 12.39 12.55 14.94
C LYS A 101 13.89 12.69 15.07
N PHE A 102 14.46 12.31 16.23
CA PHE A 102 15.90 12.31 16.45
C PHE A 102 16.63 11.40 15.46
N LEU A 103 16.15 10.16 15.26
CA LEU A 103 16.77 9.20 14.34
C LEU A 103 16.71 9.68 12.87
N LEU A 104 15.59 10.24 12.44
CA LEU A 104 15.45 10.79 11.09
C LEU A 104 16.41 11.97 10.87
N ASN A 105 16.58 12.85 11.86
CA ASN A 105 17.57 13.95 11.78
C ASN A 105 19.04 13.48 11.69
N LYS A 106 19.34 12.22 11.99
CA LYS A 106 20.69 11.62 11.85
C LYS A 106 20.89 10.93 10.50
N ALA A 107 19.85 10.77 9.70
CA ALA A 107 19.95 10.32 8.32
C ALA A 107 20.45 11.48 7.44
N ASP A 108 21.16 11.15 6.36
CA ASP A 108 21.63 12.16 5.39
C ASP A 108 20.49 12.68 4.53
N LYS A 109 19.47 11.82 4.28
CA LYS A 109 18.24 12.17 3.58
C LYS A 109 17.04 11.46 4.18
N VAL A 110 15.92 12.16 4.18
CA VAL A 110 14.66 11.64 4.67
C VAL A 110 13.65 11.64 3.53
N ILE A 111 12.91 10.53 3.41
CA ILE A 111 11.84 10.36 2.43
C ILE A 111 10.51 10.22 3.18
N THR A 112 9.49 10.90 2.67
CA THR A 112 8.08 10.72 3.04
C THR A 112 7.30 10.25 1.83
N LEU A 113 6.11 9.66 2.04
CA LEU A 113 5.35 9.03 0.97
C LEU A 113 4.30 9.94 0.35
N ILE A 114 3.79 10.89 1.14
CA ILE A 114 2.68 11.77 0.77
C ILE A 114 2.88 13.17 1.36
N LYS A 115 2.17 14.13 0.80
CA LYS A 115 2.28 15.55 1.18
C LYS A 115 1.92 15.80 2.65
N SER A 116 0.90 15.13 3.19
CA SER A 116 0.51 15.27 4.59
C SER A 116 1.63 14.82 5.54
N MET A 117 2.31 13.70 5.24
CA MET A 117 3.47 13.24 6.01
C MET A 117 4.62 14.24 5.97
N SER A 118 4.90 14.80 4.80
CA SER A 118 5.96 15.80 4.61
C SER A 118 5.71 17.04 5.46
N ASN A 119 4.49 17.59 5.40
CA ASN A 119 4.10 18.78 6.14
C ASN A 119 4.17 18.58 7.66
N ASN A 120 3.81 17.38 8.14
CA ASN A 120 3.74 17.06 9.57
C ASN A 120 5.09 16.62 10.17
N LEU A 121 6.11 16.37 9.33
CA LEU A 121 7.38 15.84 9.82
C LEU A 121 8.24 16.88 10.52
N GLY A 122 8.25 18.13 10.02
CA GLY A 122 9.06 19.22 10.55
C GLY A 122 10.57 18.98 10.44
N ILE A 123 10.99 18.22 9.43
CA ILE A 123 12.38 17.91 9.04
C ILE A 123 12.41 18.01 7.51
N GLU A 124 13.52 18.51 6.95
CA GLU A 124 13.73 18.50 5.51
C GLU A 124 13.58 17.07 4.95
N ASN A 125 12.75 16.93 3.93
CA ASN A 125 12.46 15.64 3.35
C ASN A 125 12.06 15.75 1.88
N THR A 126 12.14 14.63 1.16
CA THR A 126 11.69 14.49 -0.22
C THR A 126 10.47 13.57 -0.27
N ILE A 127 9.43 13.95 -1.01
CA ILE A 127 8.25 13.11 -1.19
C ILE A 127 8.52 12.13 -2.32
N VAL A 128 8.46 10.82 -2.02
CA VAL A 128 8.49 9.74 -3.00
C VAL A 128 7.44 8.72 -2.62
N GLY A 129 6.31 8.75 -3.30
CA GLY A 129 5.21 7.79 -3.08
C GLY A 129 5.54 6.41 -3.63
N HIS A 130 4.88 5.39 -3.09
CA HIS A 130 5.04 4.01 -3.55
C HIS A 130 4.43 3.77 -4.91
N GLY A 131 5.02 2.85 -5.66
CA GLY A 131 4.55 2.45 -6.98
C GLY A 131 4.08 1.00 -7.06
N VAL A 132 3.24 0.74 -8.04
CA VAL A 132 2.70 -0.59 -8.35
C VAL A 132 3.46 -1.22 -9.50
N ARG A 133 3.66 -2.55 -9.47
CA ARG A 133 4.15 -3.33 -10.61
C ARG A 133 3.04 -3.49 -11.67
N VAL A 134 2.83 -2.45 -12.46
CA VAL A 134 1.73 -2.36 -13.44
C VAL A 134 1.72 -3.47 -14.50
N GLY A 135 2.84 -4.18 -14.67
CA GLY A 135 2.93 -5.38 -15.53
C GLY A 135 2.42 -6.65 -14.86
N GLU A 136 2.27 -6.68 -13.53
CA GLU A 136 1.70 -7.80 -12.78
C GLU A 136 0.23 -7.53 -12.41
N PHE A 137 -0.05 -6.31 -11.94
CA PHE A 137 -1.41 -5.86 -11.64
C PHE A 137 -2.06 -5.37 -12.93
N VAL A 138 -2.53 -6.32 -13.73
CA VAL A 138 -3.20 -6.08 -15.02
C VAL A 138 -4.65 -6.56 -14.98
N PRO A 139 -5.58 -5.89 -15.67
CA PRO A 139 -6.95 -6.36 -15.79
C PRO A 139 -7.00 -7.73 -16.47
N ASN A 140 -7.99 -8.54 -16.11
CA ASN A 140 -8.27 -9.83 -16.78
C ASN A 140 -9.77 -10.13 -16.71
N SER A 141 -10.49 -9.82 -17.77
CA SER A 141 -11.95 -10.00 -17.86
C SER A 141 -12.41 -11.45 -17.91
N GLU A 142 -11.52 -12.39 -18.20
CA GLU A 142 -11.85 -13.83 -18.25
C GLU A 142 -11.73 -14.53 -16.90
N LYS A 143 -11.15 -13.84 -15.91
CA LYS A 143 -10.94 -14.40 -14.57
C LYS A 143 -12.26 -14.58 -13.84
N LYS A 144 -12.41 -15.70 -13.12
CA LYS A 144 -13.55 -16.01 -12.25
C LYS A 144 -13.04 -16.54 -10.92
N LEU A 145 -13.84 -16.39 -9.88
CA LEU A 145 -13.58 -16.95 -8.56
C LEU A 145 -14.59 -18.09 -8.32
N GLU A 146 -14.12 -19.33 -8.31
CA GLU A 146 -14.96 -20.54 -8.23
C GLU A 146 -15.90 -20.61 -7.01
N LYS A 147 -15.53 -19.91 -5.91
CA LYS A 147 -16.27 -19.93 -4.65
C LYS A 147 -17.31 -18.81 -4.51
N ILE A 148 -17.46 -17.95 -5.51
CA ILE A 148 -18.37 -16.81 -5.48
C ILE A 148 -19.35 -16.97 -6.64
N SER A 149 -20.63 -17.05 -6.33
CA SER A 149 -21.68 -17.28 -7.32
C SER A 149 -22.13 -16.02 -8.06
N GLN A 150 -21.94 -14.86 -7.46
CA GLN A 150 -22.35 -13.59 -8.02
C GLN A 150 -21.42 -13.12 -9.13
N GLU A 151 -21.99 -12.51 -10.16
CA GLU A 151 -21.23 -12.02 -11.32
C GLU A 151 -20.44 -10.73 -11.03
N ASN A 152 -20.95 -9.92 -10.11
CA ASN A 152 -20.41 -8.59 -9.85
C ASN A 152 -19.77 -8.57 -8.45
N ILE A 153 -18.52 -8.17 -8.39
CA ILE A 153 -17.74 -8.21 -7.15
C ILE A 153 -17.40 -6.79 -6.69
N ILE A 154 -17.76 -6.51 -5.44
CA ILE A 154 -17.21 -5.42 -4.63
C ILE A 154 -16.13 -6.04 -3.76
N LEU A 155 -14.91 -5.52 -3.84
CA LEU A 155 -13.78 -6.03 -3.09
C LEU A 155 -13.33 -5.03 -2.01
N ASN A 156 -13.06 -5.53 -0.81
CA ASN A 156 -12.27 -4.85 0.20
C ASN A 156 -11.04 -5.71 0.52
N ALA A 157 -9.86 -5.23 0.22
CA ALA A 157 -8.61 -5.93 0.47
C ALA A 157 -7.82 -5.26 1.60
N GLY A 158 -7.25 -6.06 2.49
CA GLY A 158 -6.45 -5.59 3.61
C GLY A 158 -6.80 -6.26 4.93
N ARG A 159 -6.07 -5.93 5.99
CA ARG A 159 -6.29 -6.53 7.31
C ARG A 159 -7.69 -6.23 7.83
N VAL A 160 -8.34 -7.23 8.42
CA VAL A 160 -9.68 -7.06 9.01
C VAL A 160 -9.51 -6.54 10.44
N ARG A 161 -9.74 -5.23 10.60
CA ARG A 161 -9.62 -4.49 11.85
C ARG A 161 -10.33 -3.14 11.79
N LYS A 162 -10.67 -2.56 12.94
CA LYS A 162 -11.52 -1.34 13.03
C LYS A 162 -10.99 -0.16 12.21
N GLU A 163 -9.68 0.08 12.21
CA GLU A 163 -9.05 1.18 11.49
C GLU A 163 -9.16 1.06 9.95
N LYS A 164 -9.54 -0.12 9.46
CA LYS A 164 -9.78 -0.36 8.02
C LYS A 164 -11.22 -0.10 7.58
N GLY A 165 -12.11 0.30 8.50
CA GLY A 165 -13.44 0.79 8.20
C GLY A 165 -14.44 -0.26 7.70
N GLN A 166 -14.19 -1.58 7.93
CA GLN A 166 -15.11 -2.62 7.46
C GLN A 166 -16.51 -2.51 8.08
N LEU A 167 -16.67 -1.86 9.26
CA LEU A 167 -18.00 -1.59 9.80
C LEU A 167 -18.78 -0.61 8.91
N VAL A 168 -18.15 0.49 8.51
CA VAL A 168 -18.74 1.47 7.58
C VAL A 168 -19.09 0.80 6.25
N LEU A 169 -18.23 -0.07 5.76
CA LEU A 169 -18.46 -0.84 4.54
C LEU A 169 -19.70 -1.73 4.66
N LEU A 170 -19.80 -2.55 5.71
CA LEU A 170 -20.94 -3.46 5.90
C LEU A 170 -22.26 -2.70 6.04
N GLU A 171 -22.27 -1.60 6.80
CA GLU A 171 -23.46 -0.76 6.94
C GLU A 171 -23.90 -0.15 5.59
N ALA A 172 -22.96 0.29 4.74
CA ALA A 172 -23.25 0.84 3.43
C ALA A 172 -23.67 -0.23 2.41
N THR A 173 -23.30 -1.49 2.60
CA THR A 173 -23.61 -2.58 1.66
C THR A 173 -24.94 -3.26 1.92
N LYS A 174 -25.78 -2.78 2.85
CA LYS A 174 -27.15 -3.27 3.05
C LYS A 174 -28.01 -3.24 1.80
N ILE A 175 -27.69 -2.36 0.83
CA ILE A 175 -28.34 -2.26 -0.47
C ILE A 175 -28.21 -3.52 -1.32
N LEU A 176 -27.24 -4.41 -1.02
CA LEU A 176 -27.04 -5.67 -1.74
C LEU A 176 -28.24 -6.59 -1.65
N LYS A 177 -29.09 -6.45 -0.63
CA LYS A 177 -30.35 -7.18 -0.51
C LYS A 177 -31.27 -6.99 -1.74
N GLU A 178 -31.20 -5.84 -2.39
CA GLU A 178 -31.97 -5.53 -3.61
C GLU A 178 -31.17 -5.87 -4.90
N HIS A 179 -29.94 -6.37 -4.76
CA HIS A 179 -28.99 -6.60 -5.88
C HIS A 179 -28.31 -7.96 -5.75
N GLU A 180 -29.07 -9.05 -5.88
CA GLU A 180 -28.60 -10.44 -5.64
C GLU A 180 -27.44 -10.88 -6.53
N ASN A 181 -27.22 -10.23 -7.67
CA ASN A 181 -26.10 -10.49 -8.58
C ASN A 181 -24.79 -9.82 -8.17
N TRP A 182 -24.77 -9.11 -7.02
CA TRP A 182 -23.57 -8.49 -6.45
C TRP A 182 -23.12 -9.18 -5.17
N ALA A 183 -21.81 -9.30 -4.99
CA ALA A 183 -21.18 -9.80 -3.76
C ALA A 183 -20.19 -8.79 -3.19
N LEU A 184 -20.11 -8.74 -1.86
CA LEU A 184 -19.01 -8.13 -1.12
C LEU A 184 -17.98 -9.20 -0.74
N VAL A 185 -16.73 -9.03 -1.15
CA VAL A 185 -15.62 -9.92 -0.82
C VAL A 185 -14.61 -9.17 0.03
N ILE A 186 -14.41 -9.60 1.26
CA ILE A 186 -13.43 -9.03 2.20
C ILE A 186 -12.26 -10.00 2.29
N VAL A 187 -11.07 -9.58 1.82
CA VAL A 187 -9.87 -10.41 1.76
C VAL A 187 -8.80 -9.86 2.69
N GLY A 188 -8.38 -10.65 3.68
CA GLY A 188 -7.26 -10.29 4.52
C GLY A 188 -7.17 -11.00 5.85
N GLN A 189 -6.02 -10.85 6.51
CA GLN A 189 -5.81 -11.40 7.84
C GLN A 189 -6.71 -10.71 8.86
N VAL A 190 -7.41 -11.51 9.65
CA VAL A 190 -8.22 -11.04 10.78
C VAL A 190 -7.31 -10.80 11.98
N ASP A 191 -7.26 -9.55 12.48
CA ASP A 191 -6.45 -9.21 13.65
C ASP A 191 -7.08 -9.70 14.96
N LYS A 192 -8.42 -9.62 15.05
CA LYS A 192 -9.19 -10.02 16.25
C LYS A 192 -10.45 -10.79 15.85
N PRO A 193 -10.57 -12.10 16.19
CA PRO A 193 -11.75 -12.90 15.85
C PRO A 193 -13.10 -12.29 16.27
N PRO A 194 -13.25 -11.66 17.45
CA PRO A 194 -14.52 -11.01 17.81
C PRO A 194 -14.97 -9.91 16.84
N PHE A 195 -14.03 -9.21 16.21
CA PHE A 195 -14.36 -8.19 15.22
C PHE A 195 -14.92 -8.80 13.93
N LEU A 196 -14.42 -9.97 13.53
CA LEU A 196 -15.01 -10.71 12.40
C LEU A 196 -16.45 -11.13 12.69
N GLU A 197 -16.73 -11.61 13.91
CA GLU A 197 -18.09 -12.00 14.31
C GLU A 197 -19.04 -10.77 14.35
N GLU A 198 -18.55 -9.60 14.76
CA GLU A 198 -19.28 -8.34 14.68
C GLU A 198 -19.68 -8.02 13.22
N LEU A 199 -18.75 -8.18 12.27
CA LEU A 199 -19.01 -7.96 10.84
C LEU A 199 -20.06 -8.97 10.30
N LYS A 200 -19.94 -10.24 10.64
CA LYS A 200 -20.92 -11.28 10.26
C LYS A 200 -22.31 -11.01 10.82
N ALA A 201 -22.40 -10.52 12.05
CA ALA A 201 -23.66 -10.16 12.68
C ALA A 201 -24.35 -8.99 11.92
N ILE A 202 -23.60 -8.01 11.41
CA ILE A 202 -24.14 -6.94 10.57
C ILE A 202 -24.66 -7.48 9.23
N ALA A 203 -23.89 -8.37 8.57
CA ALA A 203 -24.36 -9.00 7.34
C ALA A 203 -25.68 -9.75 7.55
N LYS A 204 -25.79 -10.49 8.66
CA LYS A 204 -27.03 -11.19 9.04
C LYS A 204 -28.17 -10.24 9.37
N LYS A 205 -27.90 -9.15 10.09
CA LYS A 205 -28.89 -8.11 10.43
C LYS A 205 -29.56 -7.54 9.16
N TYR A 206 -28.78 -7.40 8.09
CA TYR A 206 -29.26 -6.87 6.80
C TYR A 206 -29.72 -7.96 5.81
N GLU A 207 -29.65 -9.23 6.21
CA GLU A 207 -30.05 -10.39 5.38
C GLU A 207 -29.25 -10.47 4.06
N ILE A 208 -27.94 -10.16 4.13
CA ILE A 208 -27.00 -10.20 2.99
C ILE A 208 -25.85 -11.21 3.22
N GLU A 209 -25.95 -12.10 4.19
CA GLU A 209 -24.87 -13.05 4.51
C GLU A 209 -24.51 -13.99 3.36
N SER A 210 -25.44 -14.32 2.48
CA SER A 210 -25.20 -15.11 1.25
C SER A 210 -24.40 -14.36 0.17
N GLN A 211 -24.28 -13.04 0.31
CA GLN A 211 -23.58 -12.17 -0.62
C GLN A 211 -22.26 -11.61 -0.04
N VAL A 212 -21.93 -11.92 1.25
CA VAL A 212 -20.73 -11.42 1.92
C VAL A 212 -19.75 -12.55 2.18
N TYR A 213 -18.58 -12.46 1.58
CA TYR A 213 -17.53 -13.47 1.67
C TYR A 213 -16.32 -12.94 2.45
N PHE A 214 -15.92 -13.66 3.51
CA PHE A 214 -14.71 -13.37 4.26
C PHE A 214 -13.62 -14.38 3.88
N ILE A 215 -12.56 -13.90 3.25
CA ILE A 215 -11.45 -14.70 2.74
C ILE A 215 -10.19 -14.35 3.53
N ASN A 216 -9.49 -15.35 4.01
CA ASN A 216 -8.21 -15.17 4.68
C ASN A 216 -7.17 -14.54 3.77
N GLU A 217 -6.09 -14.00 4.35
CA GLU A 217 -4.94 -13.49 3.60
C GLU A 217 -4.46 -14.51 2.57
N THR A 218 -4.28 -14.06 1.33
CA THR A 218 -3.89 -14.90 0.21
C THR A 218 -2.78 -14.27 -0.62
N ARG A 219 -1.93 -15.11 -1.22
CA ARG A 219 -0.95 -14.67 -2.23
C ARG A 219 -1.58 -14.38 -3.59
N ALA A 220 -2.78 -14.93 -3.84
CA ALA A 220 -3.51 -14.76 -5.09
C ALA A 220 -4.37 -13.48 -5.13
N ILE A 221 -4.00 -12.44 -4.36
CA ILE A 221 -4.79 -11.20 -4.27
C ILE A 221 -5.04 -10.54 -5.63
N ILE A 222 -4.11 -10.67 -6.56
CA ILE A 222 -4.27 -10.16 -7.95
C ILE A 222 -5.53 -10.72 -8.60
N SER A 223 -5.84 -12.01 -8.40
CA SER A 223 -7.05 -12.62 -8.95
C SER A 223 -8.35 -11.98 -8.44
N TYR A 224 -8.34 -11.47 -7.21
CA TYR A 224 -9.48 -10.76 -6.65
C TYR A 224 -9.64 -9.36 -7.25
N TYR A 225 -8.54 -8.63 -7.46
CA TYR A 225 -8.59 -7.36 -8.18
C TYR A 225 -9.07 -7.53 -9.62
N GLN A 226 -8.62 -8.60 -10.31
CA GLN A 226 -8.98 -8.86 -11.72
C GLN A 226 -10.46 -9.12 -11.95
N VAL A 227 -11.20 -9.60 -10.94
CA VAL A 227 -12.64 -9.86 -11.03
C VAL A 227 -13.50 -8.75 -10.41
N ALA A 228 -12.90 -7.90 -9.58
CA ALA A 228 -13.64 -6.84 -8.89
C ALA A 228 -14.01 -5.71 -9.86
N LYS A 229 -15.28 -5.35 -9.93
CA LYS A 229 -15.73 -4.14 -10.62
C LYS A 229 -15.48 -2.89 -9.77
N ILE A 230 -15.73 -3.01 -8.47
CA ILE A 230 -15.59 -1.92 -7.49
C ILE A 230 -14.66 -2.38 -6.38
N VAL A 231 -13.70 -1.53 -5.99
CA VAL A 231 -12.89 -1.74 -4.79
C VAL A 231 -13.19 -0.61 -3.81
N ILE A 232 -13.49 -0.97 -2.57
CA ILE A 232 -13.78 0.00 -1.52
C ILE A 232 -12.65 0.00 -0.49
N ALA A 233 -12.07 1.17 -0.24
CA ALA A 233 -11.03 1.41 0.76
C ALA A 233 -11.53 2.41 1.83
N PRO A 234 -12.36 1.95 2.81
CA PRO A 234 -13.06 2.81 3.76
C PRO A 234 -12.23 3.12 5.01
N SER A 235 -10.91 3.09 4.90
CA SER A 235 -9.98 3.20 6.02
C SER A 235 -10.07 4.54 6.74
N PHE A 236 -9.87 4.52 8.08
CA PHE A 236 -9.70 5.73 8.89
C PHE A 236 -8.23 6.17 8.97
N SER A 237 -7.29 5.28 8.67
CA SER A 237 -5.86 5.57 8.70
C SER A 237 -5.09 4.65 7.76
N GLU A 238 -4.22 5.24 6.97
CA GLU A 238 -3.32 4.55 6.04
C GLU A 238 -1.92 5.20 6.09
N GLY A 239 -0.89 4.39 5.82
CA GLY A 239 0.40 4.96 5.48
C GLY A 239 0.38 5.46 4.04
N PHE A 240 0.38 4.55 3.07
CA PHE A 240 0.27 4.88 1.65
C PHE A 240 -1.06 4.35 1.06
N SER A 241 -1.43 3.11 1.29
CA SER A 241 -2.53 2.37 0.67
C SER A 241 -2.18 1.78 -0.71
N LEU A 242 -1.22 0.85 -0.73
CA LEU A 242 -0.91 0.09 -1.95
C LEU A 242 -2.15 -0.63 -2.52
N VAL A 243 -3.06 -1.06 -1.65
CA VAL A 243 -4.33 -1.71 -2.04
C VAL A 243 -5.12 -0.86 -3.04
N THR A 244 -5.25 0.44 -2.79
CA THR A 244 -5.94 1.38 -3.67
C THR A 244 -5.24 1.47 -5.03
N ALA A 245 -3.92 1.65 -5.02
CA ALA A 245 -3.14 1.74 -6.25
C ALA A 245 -3.11 0.42 -7.06
N GLU A 246 -3.03 -0.73 -6.37
CA GLU A 246 -3.11 -2.06 -6.98
C GLU A 246 -4.47 -2.30 -7.66
N ALA A 247 -5.57 -1.91 -6.98
CA ALA A 247 -6.92 -1.99 -7.53
C ALA A 247 -7.09 -1.12 -8.78
N MET A 248 -6.67 0.13 -8.71
CA MET A 248 -6.68 1.05 -9.85
C MET A 248 -5.84 0.50 -11.02
N SER A 249 -4.71 -0.13 -10.74
CA SER A 249 -3.87 -0.78 -11.76
C SER A 249 -4.59 -1.93 -12.48
N CYS A 250 -5.51 -2.63 -11.81
CA CYS A 250 -6.33 -3.71 -12.38
C CYS A 250 -7.64 -3.21 -13.03
N GLU A 251 -7.80 -1.90 -13.26
CA GLU A 251 -9.02 -1.28 -13.80
C GLU A 251 -10.25 -1.43 -12.91
N CYS A 252 -10.07 -1.58 -11.59
CA CYS A 252 -11.20 -1.49 -10.68
C CYS A 252 -11.64 -0.02 -10.54
N SER A 253 -12.94 0.23 -10.48
CA SER A 253 -13.47 1.50 -10.03
C SER A 253 -13.30 1.60 -8.51
N VAL A 254 -12.53 2.57 -8.03
CA VAL A 254 -12.20 2.67 -6.61
C VAL A 254 -13.05 3.72 -5.91
N ILE A 255 -13.63 3.34 -4.76
CA ILE A 255 -14.29 4.26 -3.82
C ILE A 255 -13.45 4.25 -2.53
N ALA A 256 -12.85 5.38 -2.16
CA ALA A 256 -11.93 5.47 -1.03
C ALA A 256 -12.25 6.66 -0.12
N THR A 257 -11.78 6.58 1.13
CA THR A 257 -11.93 7.69 2.07
C THR A 257 -11.05 8.88 1.67
N LYS A 258 -11.63 10.06 1.70
CA LYS A 258 -10.95 11.32 1.44
C LYS A 258 -9.95 11.63 2.55
N SER A 259 -8.82 12.24 2.18
CA SER A 259 -7.78 12.71 3.12
C SER A 259 -7.21 11.63 4.04
N VAL A 260 -7.22 10.36 3.63
CA VAL A 260 -6.63 9.24 4.34
C VAL A 260 -5.51 8.63 3.50
N GLY A 261 -4.29 8.59 4.02
CA GLY A 261 -3.13 8.12 3.28
C GLY A 261 -2.99 8.84 1.94
N VAL A 262 -2.76 8.08 0.87
CA VAL A 262 -2.53 8.60 -0.48
C VAL A 262 -3.84 8.79 -1.29
N HIS A 263 -5.01 8.46 -0.72
CA HIS A 263 -6.24 8.38 -1.50
C HIS A 263 -6.55 9.64 -2.30
N SER A 264 -6.45 10.82 -1.67
CA SER A 264 -6.69 12.12 -2.34
C SER A 264 -5.57 12.58 -3.27
N GLU A 265 -4.42 11.88 -3.29
CA GLU A 265 -3.36 12.11 -4.25
C GLU A 265 -3.46 11.16 -5.46
N LEU A 266 -3.99 9.94 -5.26
CA LEU A 266 -4.26 8.95 -6.32
C LEU A 266 -5.55 9.26 -7.07
N ILE A 267 -6.59 9.69 -6.34
CA ILE A 267 -7.96 9.82 -6.85
C ILE A 267 -8.34 11.28 -7.03
N THR A 268 -8.66 11.64 -8.25
CA THR A 268 -9.44 12.82 -8.58
C THR A 268 -10.90 12.40 -8.67
N HIS A 269 -11.71 12.86 -7.71
CA HIS A 269 -13.13 12.52 -7.60
C HIS A 269 -13.86 12.71 -8.93
N ASP A 270 -14.75 11.76 -9.29
CA ASP A 270 -15.53 11.68 -10.53
C ASP A 270 -14.70 11.48 -11.83
N LYS A 271 -13.36 11.44 -11.75
CA LYS A 271 -12.53 11.26 -12.96
C LYS A 271 -11.90 9.87 -13.04
N ASN A 272 -11.19 9.46 -11.99
CA ASN A 272 -10.48 8.18 -11.95
C ASN A 272 -10.76 7.37 -10.68
N GLY A 273 -11.83 7.73 -9.96
CA GLY A 273 -12.30 7.11 -8.73
C GLY A 273 -13.22 8.03 -7.96
N TYR A 274 -13.70 7.56 -6.82
CA TYR A 274 -14.65 8.28 -5.98
C TYR A 274 -14.09 8.42 -4.57
N LEU A 275 -14.30 9.60 -3.97
CA LEU A 275 -13.89 9.90 -2.61
C LEU A 275 -15.11 10.18 -1.75
N PHE A 276 -15.10 9.72 -0.50
CA PHE A 276 -16.13 10.01 0.51
C PHE A 276 -15.48 10.31 1.87
N GLU A 277 -16.19 11.00 2.76
CA GLU A 277 -15.66 11.35 4.08
C GLU A 277 -15.55 10.11 4.98
N ALA A 278 -14.43 9.99 5.70
CA ALA A 278 -14.17 8.84 6.56
C ALA A 278 -15.27 8.64 7.61
N GLY A 279 -15.86 7.45 7.66
CA GLY A 279 -16.96 7.11 8.57
C GLY A 279 -18.35 7.48 8.06
N ASN A 280 -18.47 8.17 6.93
CA ASN A 280 -19.77 8.57 6.38
C ASN A 280 -20.41 7.41 5.61
N VAL A 281 -21.22 6.62 6.33
CA VAL A 281 -21.95 5.46 5.78
C VAL A 281 -22.89 5.87 4.65
N LEU A 282 -23.63 6.99 4.81
CA LEU A 282 -24.64 7.42 3.85
C LEU A 282 -24.03 7.85 2.52
N GLU A 283 -22.88 8.55 2.56
CA GLU A 283 -22.17 8.96 1.36
C GLU A 283 -21.61 7.75 0.61
N LEU A 284 -21.01 6.79 1.33
CA LEU A 284 -20.53 5.54 0.74
C LEU A 284 -21.69 4.72 0.14
N GLU A 285 -22.79 4.58 0.84
CA GLU A 285 -24.00 3.90 0.36
C GLU A 285 -24.54 4.56 -0.93
N THR A 286 -24.58 5.89 -0.95
CA THR A 286 -25.03 6.66 -2.11
C THR A 286 -24.13 6.42 -3.33
N LEU A 287 -22.82 6.52 -3.18
CA LEU A 287 -21.86 6.26 -4.26
C LEU A 287 -21.96 4.81 -4.75
N LEU A 288 -22.07 3.87 -3.82
CA LEU A 288 -22.17 2.45 -4.15
C LEU A 288 -23.49 2.15 -4.89
N SER A 289 -24.62 2.67 -4.41
CA SER A 289 -25.93 2.52 -5.07
C SER A 289 -25.91 3.06 -6.49
N LYS A 290 -25.39 4.28 -6.68
CA LYS A 290 -25.26 4.88 -8.02
C LYS A 290 -24.36 4.07 -8.94
N SER A 291 -23.25 3.52 -8.42
CA SER A 291 -22.33 2.66 -9.20
C SER A 291 -23.00 1.35 -9.61
N ILE A 292 -23.73 0.67 -8.71
CA ILE A 292 -24.45 -0.57 -8.96
C ILE A 292 -25.56 -0.37 -10.01
N LYS A 293 -26.29 0.76 -9.92
CA LYS A 293 -27.36 1.11 -10.87
C LYS A 293 -26.88 1.72 -12.19
N ASN A 294 -25.56 1.85 -12.37
CA ASN A 294 -24.93 2.53 -13.50
C ASN A 294 -25.38 4.00 -13.69
N GLU A 295 -25.74 4.68 -12.60
CA GLU A 295 -26.06 6.11 -12.58
C GLU A 295 -24.77 6.98 -12.59
N ILE A 296 -23.64 6.42 -12.18
CA ILE A 296 -22.31 6.99 -12.33
C ILE A 296 -21.39 5.96 -13.03
N PRO A 297 -20.39 6.41 -13.82
CA PRO A 297 -19.55 5.51 -14.58
C PRO A 297 -18.60 4.70 -13.67
N LEU A 298 -18.22 3.49 -14.10
CA LEU A 298 -17.10 2.78 -13.53
C LEU A 298 -15.81 3.26 -14.23
N VAL A 299 -15.01 4.04 -13.53
CA VAL A 299 -13.85 4.79 -14.06
C VAL A 299 -12.52 4.00 -13.93
N GLY A 300 -12.58 2.68 -14.12
CA GLY A 300 -11.42 1.80 -13.92
C GLY A 300 -10.30 2.03 -14.96
N LYS A 301 -10.63 2.36 -16.20
CA LYS A 301 -9.63 2.64 -17.25
C LYS A 301 -8.84 3.90 -16.94
N GLU A 302 -9.52 4.97 -16.58
CA GLU A 302 -8.94 6.25 -16.17
C GLU A 302 -8.10 6.08 -14.90
N ALA A 303 -8.56 5.21 -13.98
CA ALA A 303 -7.79 4.84 -12.79
C ALA A 303 -6.45 4.18 -13.16
N ARG A 304 -6.46 3.21 -14.08
CA ARG A 304 -5.24 2.54 -14.53
C ARG A 304 -4.27 3.48 -15.26
N GLU A 305 -4.77 4.35 -16.11
CA GLU A 305 -3.94 5.35 -16.81
C GLU A 305 -3.18 6.24 -15.83
N GLU A 306 -3.84 6.70 -14.78
CA GLU A 306 -3.20 7.47 -13.68
C GLU A 306 -2.07 6.68 -13.02
N ILE A 307 -2.31 5.40 -12.69
CA ILE A 307 -1.29 4.55 -12.04
C ILE A 307 -0.09 4.30 -12.97
N ILE A 308 -0.31 3.99 -14.23
CA ILE A 308 0.77 3.77 -15.20
C ILE A 308 1.63 5.02 -15.32
N LYS A 309 1.01 6.18 -15.44
CA LYS A 309 1.68 7.46 -15.67
C LYS A 309 2.47 7.94 -14.46
N ASN A 310 1.87 7.89 -13.27
CA ASN A 310 2.38 8.62 -12.10
C ASN A 310 2.81 7.72 -10.94
N TRP A 311 2.29 6.48 -10.85
CA TRP A 311 2.41 5.64 -9.66
C TRP A 311 2.91 4.22 -9.97
N SER A 312 3.62 4.03 -11.07
CA SER A 312 4.28 2.75 -11.37
C SER A 312 5.53 2.56 -10.49
N ALA A 313 5.88 1.29 -10.21
CA ALA A 313 7.12 0.95 -9.48
C ALA A 313 8.38 1.47 -10.20
N LYS A 314 8.36 1.54 -11.52
CA LYS A 314 9.41 2.18 -12.31
C LYS A 314 9.53 3.66 -11.98
N LYS A 315 8.40 4.38 -11.89
CA LYS A 315 8.38 5.81 -11.56
C LYS A 315 8.86 6.08 -10.15
N GLU A 316 8.46 5.26 -9.17
CA GLU A 316 9.02 5.31 -7.81
C GLU A 316 10.54 5.13 -7.84
N ALA A 317 11.03 4.09 -8.53
CA ALA A 317 12.48 3.83 -8.63
C ALA A 317 13.25 5.00 -9.27
N GLU A 318 12.74 5.60 -10.35
CA GLU A 318 13.33 6.78 -10.98
C GLU A 318 13.46 7.96 -9.99
N ASN A 319 12.45 8.18 -9.17
CA ASN A 319 12.46 9.25 -8.16
C ASN A 319 13.42 8.90 -7.00
N LEU A 320 13.46 7.65 -6.55
CA LEU A 320 14.42 7.18 -5.54
C LEU A 320 15.87 7.29 -6.04
N ILE A 321 16.15 6.96 -7.31
CA ILE A 321 17.49 7.08 -7.92
C ILE A 321 17.97 8.54 -7.86
N LYS A 322 17.09 9.52 -8.12
CA LYS A 322 17.44 10.95 -7.97
C LYS A 322 17.87 11.27 -6.54
N VAL A 323 17.12 10.75 -5.55
CA VAL A 323 17.48 10.93 -4.12
C VAL A 323 18.78 10.24 -3.78
N TYR A 324 19.06 9.04 -4.31
CA TYR A 324 20.30 8.29 -4.02
C TYR A 324 21.53 8.92 -4.65
N LYS A 325 21.39 9.62 -5.78
CA LYS A 325 22.51 10.25 -6.53
C LYS A 325 22.79 11.71 -6.12
N SER A 326 21.81 12.42 -5.58
CA SER A 326 21.99 13.78 -5.05
C SER A 326 22.66 13.76 -3.68
#